data_ae3a8731a41712d7a04666f25bd056da
#
_entry.id   ae3a8731a41712d7a04666f25bd056da
#
_cell.length_a   1.000
_cell.length_b   1.000
_cell.length_c   1.000
_cell.angle_alpha   90.00
_cell.angle_beta   90.00
_cell.angle_gamma   90.00
#
_symmetry.space_group_name_H-M   'P 1'
#
loop_
_entity.id
_entity.type
_entity.pdbx_description
1 polymer ?
#
loop_
_entity_poly.entity_id
_entity_poly.type
_entity_poly.pdbx_seq_one_letter_code
_entity_poly.pdbx_strand_id
1 'polypeptide(L)'
;IARSEPLTKSICDGIYTAVMTDTGCFRYSNTDAKSHTIAMECLDKGVNTHKIYQLVYENSSKARVSLLGKILSTLNYELEGQLAWFIVTQDMMHQASASSSDVDGFSDFVRTIKGVEVALMIYEQSHESCRINFRSKGKFRVSDIAQALGGGGHPFAAGSVIEGSLTDLKDEVVKLTEQMIMNQVNAQE
;
A
#
# COMPACT_ATOMS: atom_id res chain seq x y z
N ILE A 1 32.08 -0.92 13.08
CA ILE A 1 32.76 -2.21 13.34
C ILE A 1 32.34 -3.14 12.23
N ALA A 2 33.21 -3.36 11.22
CA ALA A 2 32.98 -4.35 10.18
C ALA A 2 32.99 -5.75 10.84
N ARG A 3 31.86 -6.44 10.87
CA ARG A 3 31.82 -7.84 11.27
C ARG A 3 32.56 -8.66 10.22
N SER A 4 33.60 -9.38 10.63
CA SER A 4 34.39 -10.24 9.78
C SER A 4 33.77 -11.62 9.48
N GLU A 5 32.51 -11.83 9.83
CA GLU A 5 31.83 -13.09 9.59
C GLU A 5 31.30 -13.14 8.15
N PRO A 6 31.52 -14.22 7.42
CA PRO A 6 31.01 -14.34 6.05
C PRO A 6 29.50 -14.37 6.02
N LEU A 7 28.91 -13.67 5.05
CA LEU A 7 27.46 -13.70 4.79
C LEU A 7 27.05 -15.13 4.44
N THR A 8 26.21 -15.73 5.28
CA THR A 8 25.61 -17.03 4.99
C THR A 8 24.47 -16.90 4.00
N LYS A 9 24.11 -17.98 3.31
CA LYS A 9 22.96 -18.00 2.41
C LYS A 9 21.68 -17.52 3.11
N SER A 10 21.43 -17.96 4.34
CA SER A 10 20.23 -17.56 5.11
C SER A 10 20.19 -16.05 5.39
N ILE A 11 21.34 -15.44 5.70
CA ILE A 11 21.44 -13.98 5.87
C ILE A 11 21.15 -13.30 4.53
N CYS A 12 21.72 -13.81 3.43
CA CYS A 12 21.49 -13.27 2.08
C CYS A 12 20.04 -13.44 1.62
N ASP A 13 19.35 -14.54 1.96
CA ASP A 13 17.90 -14.70 1.69
C ASP A 13 17.10 -13.58 2.37
N GLY A 14 17.41 -13.23 3.63
CA GLY A 14 16.77 -12.12 4.36
C GLY A 14 17.10 -10.75 3.76
N ILE A 15 18.37 -10.49 3.46
CA ILE A 15 18.81 -9.21 2.85
C ILE A 15 18.17 -9.02 1.48
N TYR A 16 18.19 -10.05 0.63
CA TYR A 16 17.55 -9.99 -0.70
C TYR A 16 16.05 -9.72 -0.58
N THR A 17 15.37 -10.41 0.32
CA THR A 17 13.94 -10.21 0.57
C THR A 17 13.66 -8.75 0.98
N ALA A 18 14.43 -8.21 1.92
CA ALA A 18 14.26 -6.83 2.38
C ALA A 18 14.48 -5.82 1.24
N VAL A 19 15.57 -5.95 0.48
CA VAL A 19 15.84 -5.05 -0.67
C VAL A 19 14.75 -5.18 -1.73
N MET A 20 14.35 -6.40 -2.09
CA MET A 20 13.30 -6.66 -3.07
C MET A 20 11.96 -6.03 -2.66
N THR A 21 11.55 -6.17 -1.40
CA THR A 21 10.27 -5.64 -0.93
C THR A 21 10.29 -4.12 -0.78
N ASP A 22 11.37 -3.55 -0.22
CA ASP A 22 11.52 -2.10 -0.01
C ASP A 22 11.59 -1.33 -1.34
N THR A 23 12.22 -1.90 -2.36
CA THR A 23 12.34 -1.33 -3.71
C THR A 23 11.15 -1.67 -4.62
N GLY A 24 10.14 -2.36 -4.13
CA GLY A 24 9.01 -2.83 -4.94
C GLY A 24 9.45 -3.67 -6.14
N CYS A 25 10.31 -4.65 -5.94
CA CYS A 25 10.96 -5.43 -6.98
C CYS A 25 11.80 -4.55 -7.93
N PHE A 26 12.62 -3.67 -7.37
CA PHE A 26 13.52 -2.77 -8.11
C PHE A 26 12.82 -1.80 -9.06
N ARG A 27 11.59 -1.35 -8.72
CA ARG A 27 10.78 -0.44 -9.55
C ARG A 27 10.55 0.93 -8.93
N TYR A 28 10.73 1.07 -7.61
CA TYR A 28 10.47 2.33 -6.93
C TYR A 28 11.66 3.29 -7.07
N SER A 29 11.41 4.56 -6.82
CA SER A 29 12.40 5.64 -6.96
C SER A 29 13.59 5.56 -5.99
N ASN A 30 13.48 4.75 -4.94
CA ASN A 30 14.58 4.44 -4.02
C ASN A 30 15.50 3.31 -4.54
N THR A 31 15.24 2.75 -5.71
CA THR A 31 16.11 1.77 -6.37
C THR A 31 17.33 2.48 -6.96
N ASP A 32 18.51 2.06 -6.57
CA ASP A 32 19.80 2.59 -7.02
C ASP A 32 20.78 1.47 -7.40
N ALA A 33 21.97 1.87 -7.87
CA ALA A 33 23.04 0.90 -8.22
C ALA A 33 23.46 0.05 -7.01
N LYS A 34 23.39 0.59 -5.79
CA LYS A 34 23.72 -0.14 -4.57
C LYS A 34 22.71 -1.26 -4.29
N SER A 35 21.43 -1.01 -4.49
CA SER A 35 20.37 -2.03 -4.38
C SER A 35 20.63 -3.22 -5.29
N HIS A 36 21.04 -2.97 -6.54
CA HIS A 36 21.41 -4.03 -7.48
C HIS A 36 22.71 -4.73 -7.12
N THR A 37 23.71 -4.01 -6.60
CA THR A 37 24.96 -4.60 -6.12
C THR A 37 24.70 -5.56 -4.97
N ILE A 38 23.88 -5.17 -3.99
CA ILE A 38 23.50 -6.03 -2.87
C ILE A 38 22.78 -7.29 -3.38
N ALA A 39 21.85 -7.12 -4.32
CA ALA A 39 21.15 -8.25 -4.92
C ALA A 39 22.10 -9.23 -5.63
N MET A 40 23.05 -8.71 -6.40
CA MET A 40 24.10 -9.51 -7.06
C MET A 40 24.92 -10.31 -6.05
N GLU A 41 25.42 -9.67 -4.98
CA GLU A 41 26.18 -10.35 -3.92
C GLU A 41 25.36 -11.46 -3.23
N CYS A 42 24.06 -11.24 -3.05
CA CYS A 42 23.16 -12.27 -2.52
C CYS A 42 23.02 -13.45 -3.49
N LEU A 43 22.90 -13.20 -4.79
CA LEU A 43 22.83 -14.23 -5.83
C LEU A 43 24.11 -15.09 -5.85
N ASP A 44 25.28 -14.48 -5.73
CA ASP A 44 26.57 -15.20 -5.65
C ASP A 44 26.64 -16.14 -4.43
N LYS A 45 25.84 -15.86 -3.38
CA LYS A 45 25.67 -16.74 -2.21
C LYS A 45 24.58 -17.80 -2.38
N GLY A 46 24.00 -17.93 -3.58
CA GLY A 46 23.03 -18.96 -3.92
C GLY A 46 21.60 -18.67 -3.49
N VAL A 47 21.24 -17.38 -3.36
CA VAL A 47 19.83 -16.97 -3.13
C VAL A 47 18.96 -17.43 -4.31
N ASN A 48 17.83 -18.05 -4.01
CA ASN A 48 16.84 -18.41 -5.01
C ASN A 48 15.75 -17.34 -5.10
N THR A 49 15.92 -16.41 -6.03
CA THR A 49 15.02 -15.26 -6.22
C THR A 49 13.61 -15.68 -6.60
N HIS A 50 13.45 -16.70 -7.43
CA HIS A 50 12.15 -17.24 -7.82
C HIS A 50 11.36 -17.73 -6.60
N LYS A 51 12.00 -18.53 -5.74
CA LYS A 51 11.37 -19.04 -4.52
C LYS A 51 10.97 -17.91 -3.56
N ILE A 52 11.85 -16.90 -3.39
CA ILE A 52 11.54 -15.73 -2.54
C ILE A 52 10.35 -14.97 -3.12
N TYR A 53 10.35 -14.70 -4.43
CA TYR A 53 9.25 -14.00 -5.10
C TYR A 53 7.92 -14.74 -4.92
N GLN A 54 7.91 -16.06 -5.12
CA GLN A 54 6.72 -16.89 -4.91
C GLN A 54 6.19 -16.78 -3.48
N LEU A 55 7.07 -16.90 -2.49
CA LEU A 55 6.66 -16.81 -1.08
C LEU A 55 6.09 -15.44 -0.70
N VAL A 56 6.59 -14.37 -1.31
CA VAL A 56 6.17 -12.99 -0.98
C VAL A 56 4.95 -12.57 -1.81
N TYR A 57 4.95 -12.83 -3.11
CA TYR A 57 3.97 -12.23 -4.04
C TYR A 57 3.01 -13.22 -4.70
N GLU A 58 3.35 -14.52 -4.78
CA GLU A 58 2.50 -15.54 -5.40
C GLU A 58 1.84 -16.45 -4.36
N ASN A 59 1.52 -15.90 -3.19
CA ASN A 59 0.94 -16.64 -2.07
C ASN A 59 -0.41 -16.03 -1.62
N SER A 60 -1.16 -15.48 -2.56
CA SER A 60 -2.48 -14.90 -2.27
C SER A 60 -3.50 -15.98 -1.95
N SER A 61 -4.24 -15.80 -0.86
CA SER A 61 -5.35 -16.66 -0.50
C SER A 61 -6.51 -16.54 -1.51
N LYS A 62 -7.34 -17.57 -1.66
CA LYS A 62 -8.58 -17.48 -2.46
C LYS A 62 -9.53 -16.42 -1.89
N ALA A 63 -9.54 -16.26 -0.57
CA ALA A 63 -10.31 -15.25 0.14
C ALA A 63 -9.89 -13.84 -0.28
N ARG A 64 -8.57 -13.57 -0.31
CA ARG A 64 -8.01 -12.32 -0.79
C ARG A 64 -8.44 -11.99 -2.23
N VAL A 65 -8.36 -12.97 -3.14
CA VAL A 65 -8.75 -12.78 -4.56
C VAL A 65 -10.25 -12.50 -4.68
N SER A 66 -11.09 -13.23 -3.92
CA SER A 66 -12.54 -13.01 -3.87
C SER A 66 -12.88 -11.60 -3.36
N LEU A 67 -12.23 -11.17 -2.27
CA LEU A 67 -12.42 -9.83 -1.70
C LEU A 67 -11.97 -8.74 -2.66
N LEU A 68 -10.81 -8.90 -3.31
CA LEU A 68 -10.32 -7.94 -4.30
C LEU A 68 -11.30 -7.80 -5.47
N GLY A 69 -11.87 -8.90 -5.98
CA GLY A 69 -12.90 -8.84 -7.03
C GLY A 69 -14.12 -8.01 -6.64
N LYS A 70 -14.60 -8.15 -5.39
CA LYS A 70 -15.71 -7.33 -4.86
C LYS A 70 -15.34 -5.85 -4.81
N ILE A 71 -14.16 -5.53 -4.28
CA ILE A 71 -13.67 -4.16 -4.18
C ILE A 71 -13.55 -3.49 -5.55
N LEU A 72 -12.97 -4.19 -6.52
CA LEU A 72 -12.77 -3.65 -7.87
C LEU A 72 -14.09 -3.35 -8.60
N SER A 73 -15.17 -4.06 -8.28
CA SER A 73 -16.50 -3.79 -8.82
C SER A 73 -17.19 -2.57 -8.20
N THR A 74 -16.67 -2.03 -7.09
CA THR A 74 -17.24 -0.91 -6.33
C THR A 74 -16.30 0.28 -6.21
N LEU A 75 -15.28 0.37 -7.08
CA LEU A 75 -14.38 1.52 -7.12
C LEU A 75 -15.13 2.80 -7.48
N ASN A 76 -14.79 3.86 -6.78
CA ASN A 76 -15.28 5.20 -7.04
C ASN A 76 -14.12 6.09 -7.48
N TYR A 77 -14.41 7.11 -8.28
CA TYR A 77 -13.41 8.01 -8.85
C TYR A 77 -13.82 9.44 -8.67
N GLU A 78 -12.90 10.29 -8.23
CA GLU A 78 -13.06 11.72 -8.07
C GLU A 78 -11.90 12.46 -8.77
N LEU A 79 -12.01 13.79 -8.87
CA LEU A 79 -10.99 14.66 -9.45
C LEU A 79 -10.56 14.18 -10.85
N GLU A 80 -11.53 13.98 -11.73
CA GLU A 80 -11.30 13.49 -13.12
C GLU A 80 -10.53 12.15 -13.17
N GLY A 81 -10.72 11.31 -12.13
CA GLY A 81 -10.09 9.99 -12.03
C GLY A 81 -8.71 10.00 -11.36
N GLN A 82 -8.20 11.15 -10.91
CA GLN A 82 -6.92 11.21 -10.19
C GLN A 82 -7.00 10.61 -8.77
N LEU A 83 -8.16 10.66 -8.13
CA LEU A 83 -8.45 9.97 -6.88
C LEU A 83 -9.34 8.76 -7.16
N ALA A 84 -8.87 7.57 -6.80
CA ALA A 84 -9.70 6.37 -6.74
C ALA A 84 -9.88 5.96 -5.28
N TRP A 85 -11.12 5.66 -4.88
CA TRP A 85 -11.38 5.23 -3.52
C TRP A 85 -12.33 4.05 -3.46
N PHE A 86 -12.23 3.30 -2.37
CA PHE A 86 -13.07 2.13 -2.11
C PHE A 86 -13.21 1.88 -0.61
N ILE A 87 -14.26 1.14 -0.28
CA ILE A 87 -14.49 0.68 1.09
C ILE A 87 -14.27 -0.82 1.18
N VAL A 88 -13.86 -1.26 2.38
CA VAL A 88 -13.83 -2.67 2.78
C VAL A 88 -14.68 -2.78 4.03
N THR A 89 -15.82 -3.47 3.93
CA THR A 89 -16.73 -3.65 5.08
C THR A 89 -16.47 -5.00 5.76
N GLN A 90 -16.89 -5.11 7.03
CA GLN A 90 -16.89 -6.40 7.75
C GLN A 90 -17.72 -7.46 7.01
N ASP A 91 -18.81 -7.05 6.38
CA ASP A 91 -19.67 -7.93 5.60
C ASP A 91 -18.96 -8.49 4.35
N MET A 92 -18.22 -7.64 3.62
CA MET A 92 -17.35 -8.08 2.51
C MET A 92 -16.29 -9.07 2.97
N MET A 93 -15.67 -8.81 4.11
CA MET A 93 -14.67 -9.68 4.73
C MET A 93 -15.26 -11.04 5.06
N HIS A 94 -16.41 -11.06 5.73
CA HIS A 94 -17.11 -12.29 6.10
C HIS A 94 -17.53 -13.09 4.86
N GLN A 95 -18.14 -12.47 3.87
CA GLN A 95 -18.58 -13.13 2.63
C GLN A 95 -17.42 -13.71 1.81
N ALA A 96 -16.24 -13.08 1.88
CA ALA A 96 -15.03 -13.59 1.23
C ALA A 96 -14.27 -14.60 2.09
N SER A 97 -14.66 -14.82 3.34
CA SER A 97 -13.88 -15.53 4.36
C SER A 97 -12.46 -14.99 4.50
N ALA A 98 -12.31 -13.66 4.38
CA ALA A 98 -11.04 -12.97 4.40
C ALA A 98 -10.67 -12.51 5.82
N SER A 99 -9.37 -12.43 6.07
CA SER A 99 -8.78 -11.90 7.30
C SER A 99 -8.23 -10.48 7.09
N SER A 100 -7.89 -9.79 8.15
CA SER A 100 -7.30 -8.44 8.06
C SER A 100 -6.01 -8.39 7.24
N SER A 101 -5.22 -9.46 7.22
CA SER A 101 -4.01 -9.56 6.39
C SER A 101 -4.31 -9.68 4.88
N ASP A 102 -5.51 -10.12 4.51
CA ASP A 102 -5.91 -10.21 3.10
C ASP A 102 -6.19 -8.83 2.46
N VAL A 103 -6.37 -7.79 3.28
CA VAL A 103 -6.66 -6.42 2.83
C VAL A 103 -5.39 -5.66 2.41
N ASP A 104 -4.24 -6.06 2.93
CA ASP A 104 -2.98 -5.36 2.71
C ASP A 104 -2.58 -5.33 1.22
N GLY A 105 -2.16 -4.16 0.72
CA GLY A 105 -1.73 -3.97 -0.67
C GLY A 105 -2.87 -3.69 -1.68
N PHE A 106 -4.14 -3.67 -1.28
CA PHE A 106 -5.23 -3.32 -2.21
C PHE A 106 -5.13 -1.88 -2.72
N SER A 107 -4.76 -0.92 -1.86
CA SER A 107 -4.50 0.46 -2.30
C SER A 107 -3.32 0.55 -3.28
N ASP A 108 -2.30 -0.30 -3.11
CA ASP A 108 -1.18 -0.36 -4.07
C ASP A 108 -1.63 -0.90 -5.43
N PHE A 109 -2.55 -1.87 -5.46
CA PHE A 109 -3.15 -2.36 -6.70
C PHE A 109 -3.99 -1.27 -7.38
N VAL A 110 -4.91 -0.62 -6.64
CA VAL A 110 -5.79 0.44 -7.18
C VAL A 110 -4.97 1.61 -7.72
N ARG A 111 -3.87 1.97 -7.05
CA ARG A 111 -2.93 2.99 -7.54
C ARG A 111 -2.33 2.67 -8.91
N THR A 112 -2.28 1.38 -9.34
CA THR A 112 -1.74 1.02 -10.67
C THR A 112 -2.65 1.41 -11.82
N ILE A 113 -3.91 1.76 -11.57
CA ILE A 113 -4.86 2.16 -12.59
C ILE A 113 -4.35 3.42 -13.31
N LYS A 114 -4.48 3.43 -14.64
CA LYS A 114 -4.06 4.59 -15.46
C LYS A 114 -4.89 5.82 -15.09
N GLY A 115 -4.22 6.95 -14.87
CA GLY A 115 -4.85 8.22 -14.47
C GLY A 115 -5.00 8.39 -12.96
N VAL A 116 -5.05 7.31 -12.18
CA VAL A 116 -5.09 7.40 -10.71
C VAL A 116 -3.73 7.83 -10.17
N GLU A 117 -3.72 8.91 -9.41
CA GLU A 117 -2.56 9.44 -8.69
C GLU A 117 -2.62 9.09 -7.20
N VAL A 118 -3.81 9.07 -6.62
CA VAL A 118 -4.05 8.69 -5.22
C VAL A 118 -5.07 7.58 -5.14
N ALA A 119 -4.75 6.54 -4.38
CA ALA A 119 -5.69 5.51 -3.96
C ALA A 119 -6.00 5.65 -2.47
N LEU A 120 -7.27 5.73 -2.12
CA LEU A 120 -7.80 5.79 -0.76
C LEU A 120 -8.59 4.52 -0.47
N MET A 121 -8.26 3.86 0.64
CA MET A 121 -9.04 2.76 1.21
C MET A 121 -9.61 3.16 2.55
N ILE A 122 -10.90 2.93 2.76
CA ILE A 122 -11.60 3.05 4.03
C ILE A 122 -11.99 1.64 4.46
N TYR A 123 -11.31 1.11 5.47
CA TYR A 123 -11.55 -0.24 5.98
C TYR A 123 -12.25 -0.19 7.33
N GLU A 124 -13.48 -0.72 7.39
CA GLU A 124 -14.25 -0.91 8.61
C GLU A 124 -13.59 -1.99 9.48
N GLN A 125 -12.80 -1.58 10.48
CA GLN A 125 -12.18 -2.53 11.41
C GLN A 125 -13.19 -3.08 12.43
N SER A 126 -14.12 -2.21 12.85
CA SER A 126 -15.27 -2.54 13.69
C SER A 126 -16.41 -1.57 13.38
N HIS A 127 -17.58 -1.74 14.00
CA HIS A 127 -18.69 -0.79 13.84
C HIS A 127 -18.40 0.63 14.35
N GLU A 128 -17.35 0.80 15.16
CA GLU A 128 -16.94 2.06 15.79
C GLU A 128 -15.56 2.54 15.38
N SER A 129 -14.93 1.90 14.38
CA SER A 129 -13.55 2.24 14.00
C SER A 129 -13.27 1.90 12.55
N CYS A 130 -12.68 2.86 11.83
CA CYS A 130 -12.23 2.71 10.46
C CYS A 130 -10.71 2.95 10.34
N ARG A 131 -10.03 2.06 9.62
CA ARG A 131 -8.63 2.26 9.18
C ARG A 131 -8.64 2.90 7.80
N ILE A 132 -7.94 4.02 7.68
CA ILE A 132 -7.80 4.77 6.44
C ILE A 132 -6.38 4.54 5.89
N ASN A 133 -6.28 4.18 4.62
CA ASN A 133 -4.99 3.98 3.95
C ASN A 133 -4.92 4.79 2.67
N PHE A 134 -3.82 5.51 2.51
CA PHE A 134 -3.51 6.28 1.32
C PHE A 134 -2.27 5.74 0.62
N ARG A 135 -2.30 5.74 -0.71
CA ARG A 135 -1.14 5.52 -1.58
C ARG A 135 -1.13 6.54 -2.69
N SER A 136 0.02 7.15 -2.95
CA SER A 136 0.24 8.12 -4.03
C SER A 136 1.31 7.64 -4.99
N LYS A 137 1.20 8.02 -6.27
CA LYS A 137 2.26 7.82 -7.29
C LYS A 137 3.42 8.81 -7.16
N GLY A 138 3.31 9.82 -6.30
CA GLY A 138 4.35 10.79 -6.07
C GLY A 138 3.95 12.24 -6.37
N LYS A 139 2.82 12.47 -7.05
CA LYS A 139 2.32 13.81 -7.34
C LYS A 139 1.78 14.51 -6.10
N PHE A 140 1.08 13.79 -5.23
CA PHE A 140 0.41 14.34 -4.03
C PHE A 140 0.97 13.73 -2.75
N ARG A 141 1.19 14.56 -1.74
CA ARG A 141 1.65 14.17 -0.40
C ARG A 141 0.45 13.71 0.42
N VAL A 142 0.31 12.40 0.58
CA VAL A 142 -0.80 11.80 1.36
C VAL A 142 -0.51 11.73 2.87
N SER A 143 0.74 11.95 3.29
CA SER A 143 1.08 12.08 4.72
C SER A 143 0.36 13.24 5.38
N ASP A 144 0.19 14.35 4.66
CA ASP A 144 -0.42 15.56 5.19
C ASP A 144 -1.94 15.32 5.39
N ILE A 145 -2.57 14.55 4.49
CA ILE A 145 -3.97 14.13 4.61
C ILE A 145 -4.14 13.19 5.82
N ALA A 146 -3.27 12.21 5.95
CA ALA A 146 -3.30 11.29 7.09
C ALA A 146 -3.10 12.02 8.43
N GLN A 147 -2.20 13.02 8.48
CA GLN A 147 -1.99 13.85 9.68
C GLN A 147 -3.23 14.65 10.06
N ALA A 148 -3.96 15.21 9.09
CA ALA A 148 -5.23 15.90 9.33
C ALA A 148 -6.30 14.97 9.93
N LEU A 149 -6.17 13.65 9.68
CA LEU A 149 -7.01 12.59 10.24
C LEU A 149 -6.42 11.94 11.49
N GLY A 150 -5.44 12.58 12.16
CA GLY A 150 -4.82 12.07 13.39
C GLY A 150 -3.84 10.91 13.18
N GLY A 151 -3.45 10.62 11.95
CA GLY A 151 -2.50 9.57 11.59
C GLY A 151 -1.15 10.09 11.11
N GLY A 152 -0.52 9.37 10.17
CA GLY A 152 0.77 9.74 9.59
C GLY A 152 1.33 8.69 8.66
N GLY A 153 2.60 8.84 8.31
CA GLY A 153 3.33 7.91 7.44
C GLY A 153 4.34 8.63 6.54
N HIS A 154 4.74 7.94 5.49
CA HIS A 154 5.63 8.50 4.47
C HIS A 154 4.86 9.44 3.53
N PRO A 155 5.54 10.37 2.83
CA PRO A 155 4.89 11.33 1.93
C PRO A 155 3.88 10.71 0.96
N PHE A 156 4.16 9.51 0.45
CA PHE A 156 3.36 8.84 -0.59
C PHE A 156 2.69 7.53 -0.12
N ALA A 157 2.82 7.19 1.17
CA ALA A 157 2.21 6.01 1.79
C ALA A 157 1.90 6.29 3.26
N ALA A 158 0.65 6.60 3.58
CA ALA A 158 0.24 7.03 4.91
C ALA A 158 -1.13 6.46 5.28
N GLY A 159 -1.51 6.57 6.54
CA GLY A 159 -2.82 6.15 7.02
C GLY A 159 -3.13 6.63 8.42
N SER A 160 -4.36 6.40 8.83
CA SER A 160 -4.88 6.70 10.16
C SER A 160 -5.88 5.64 10.62
N VAL A 161 -6.19 5.64 11.89
CA VAL A 161 -7.35 4.94 12.45
C VAL A 161 -8.24 6.00 13.08
N ILE A 162 -9.52 5.98 12.73
CA ILE A 162 -10.49 6.98 13.16
C ILE A 162 -11.63 6.27 13.88
N GLU A 163 -12.00 6.77 15.03
CA GLU A 163 -13.20 6.34 15.75
C GLU A 163 -14.45 6.86 15.05
N GLY A 164 -15.42 5.99 14.86
CA GLY A 164 -16.69 6.29 14.21
C GLY A 164 -17.12 5.20 13.23
N SER A 165 -18.42 5.24 12.87
CA SER A 165 -18.97 4.28 11.92
C SER A 165 -18.51 4.59 10.49
N LEU A 166 -18.45 3.56 9.64
CA LEU A 166 -18.16 3.74 8.22
C LEU A 166 -19.15 4.72 7.55
N THR A 167 -20.42 4.68 7.95
CA THR A 167 -21.48 5.55 7.39
C THR A 167 -21.20 7.03 7.68
N ASP A 168 -20.74 7.33 8.88
CA ASP A 168 -20.47 8.72 9.29
C ASP A 168 -19.16 9.24 8.69
N LEU A 169 -18.12 8.39 8.64
CA LEU A 169 -16.77 8.80 8.26
C LEU A 169 -16.52 8.83 6.74
N LYS A 170 -17.19 8.01 5.97
CA LYS A 170 -16.89 7.81 4.54
C LYS A 170 -16.89 9.13 3.77
N ASP A 171 -17.98 9.88 3.84
CA ASP A 171 -18.14 11.12 3.04
C ASP A 171 -17.21 12.23 3.54
N GLU A 172 -16.94 12.29 4.84
CA GLU A 172 -16.02 13.25 5.44
C GLU A 172 -14.56 12.99 4.97
N VAL A 173 -14.11 11.73 5.05
CA VAL A 173 -12.75 11.34 4.63
C VAL A 173 -12.53 11.57 3.14
N VAL A 174 -13.52 11.24 2.29
CA VAL A 174 -13.43 11.47 0.85
C VAL A 174 -13.35 12.96 0.55
N LYS A 175 -14.26 13.78 1.08
CA LYS A 175 -14.28 15.24 0.88
C LYS A 175 -13.01 15.93 1.36
N LEU A 176 -12.50 15.57 2.54
CA LEU A 176 -11.23 16.08 3.05
C LEU A 176 -10.09 15.73 2.11
N THR A 177 -10.06 14.49 1.61
CA THR A 177 -9.03 14.03 0.68
C THR A 177 -9.05 14.83 -0.62
N GLU A 178 -10.21 15.02 -1.22
CA GLU A 178 -10.39 15.84 -2.43
C GLU A 178 -9.89 17.27 -2.21
N GLN A 179 -10.35 17.91 -1.13
CA GLN A 179 -9.99 19.29 -0.81
C GLN A 179 -8.49 19.46 -0.62
N MET A 180 -7.84 18.54 0.09
CA MET A 180 -6.40 18.61 0.32
C MET A 180 -5.59 18.35 -0.95
N ILE A 181 -6.06 17.46 -1.84
CA ILE A 181 -5.44 17.26 -3.16
C ILE A 181 -5.58 18.53 -4.01
N MET A 182 -6.76 19.14 -4.06
CA MET A 182 -6.99 20.39 -4.81
C MET A 182 -6.12 21.55 -4.28
N ASN A 183 -5.95 21.66 -2.96
CA ASN A 183 -5.05 22.65 -2.37
C ASN A 183 -3.59 22.44 -2.80
N GLN A 184 -3.14 21.19 -2.95
CA GLN A 184 -1.78 20.89 -3.44
C GLN A 184 -1.63 21.22 -4.94
N VAL A 185 -2.67 21.10 -5.76
CA VAL A 185 -2.68 21.54 -7.16
C VAL A 185 -2.49 23.06 -7.22
N ASN A 186 -3.33 23.81 -6.50
CA ASN A 186 -3.27 25.29 -6.50
C ASN A 186 -1.95 25.85 -5.96
N ALA A 187 -1.24 25.11 -5.11
CA ALA A 187 0.05 25.54 -4.58
C ALA A 187 1.24 25.27 -5.53
N GLN A 188 1.02 24.54 -6.63
CA GLN A 188 2.03 24.23 -7.65
C GLN A 188 1.92 25.13 -8.89
N GLU A 189 0.81 25.86 -9.02
CA GLU A 189 0.61 26.93 -10.02
C GLU A 189 1.19 28.27 -9.53
#